data_329dd155a8bd7b8d29c9a133cf112612
#
_entry.id   329dd155a8bd7b8d29c9a133cf112612
#
_cell.length_a   1.000
_cell.length_b   1.000
_cell.length_c   1.000
_cell.angle_alpha   90.00
_cell.angle_beta   90.00
_cell.angle_gamma   90.00
#
_symmetry.space_group_name_H-M   'P 1'
#
loop_
_entity.id
_entity.type
_entity.pdbx_description
1 polymer ?
#
loop_
_entity_poly.entity_id
_entity_poly.type
_entity_poly.pdbx_seq_one_letter_code
_entity_poly.pdbx_strand_id
1 'polypeptide(L)'
;MRDGDVQAVSEESIARDIAAINRIEAVPTILKAVTHTTGMRFAAVARVTDSHWIACAVHDGIDFGLRPGGELDLQTTICNEIRQTGKPVVFSQASAHPVFAGHPTPARYGFESYVSVPIVYRDGRFFGTLCALDPLPAKLDDPHVLQTLELFAQLIATQLDADDRLVRRDAELSASHDLAKLREQFIAVLGHDLRNPLQAISMAAEMLLLDPLPPTAQRNVRRIQGSVERMSDLVHDILDFARGRLGGGIPVALHPHDDLAAELQEVVTENRSAHPDRMIQAQFDFDTAVVCDCSRLAQLLDNLLANALRHGATDQPVRVVARCEGGGFELSVHNGGPAITVDKLGRLFQPFSHTLSDEPAPGLGLGLFIAAEIAKAHLGTLTVTSSEAEGTRFTFLMPVA
;
A
#
# COMPACT_ATOMS: atom_id res chain seq x y z
N MET A 1 9.08 39.63 -4.43
CA MET A 1 10.22 39.18 -3.62
C MET A 1 9.80 37.85 -3.00
N ARG A 2 10.26 36.74 -3.55
CA ARG A 2 10.20 35.43 -2.95
C ARG A 2 11.63 34.93 -2.96
N ASP A 3 12.26 34.88 -1.79
CA ASP A 3 13.53 34.24 -1.59
C ASP A 3 13.34 32.75 -1.89
N GLY A 4 13.90 32.33 -3.03
CA GLY A 4 14.01 30.94 -3.37
C GLY A 4 15.15 30.34 -2.56
N ASP A 5 14.84 29.33 -1.77
CA ASP A 5 15.81 28.46 -1.12
C ASP A 5 16.86 27.98 -2.13
N VAL A 6 18.05 28.54 -2.06
CA VAL A 6 19.25 27.99 -2.71
C VAL A 6 19.67 26.78 -1.85
N GLN A 7 19.09 25.62 -2.15
CA GLN A 7 19.59 24.36 -1.60
C GLN A 7 21.00 24.14 -2.12
N ALA A 8 21.98 24.35 -1.27
CA ALA A 8 23.35 23.94 -1.53
C ALA A 8 23.34 22.46 -1.92
N VAL A 9 23.81 22.14 -3.13
CA VAL A 9 23.88 20.76 -3.62
C VAL A 9 24.88 20.04 -2.74
N SER A 10 24.41 19.09 -1.92
CA SER A 10 25.25 18.33 -1.00
C SER A 10 26.14 17.36 -1.78
N GLU A 11 27.32 17.03 -1.26
CA GLU A 11 28.23 16.00 -1.83
C GLU A 11 27.51 14.67 -2.06
N GLU A 12 26.55 14.32 -1.18
CA GLU A 12 25.70 13.13 -1.33
C GLU A 12 24.77 13.19 -2.56
N SER A 13 24.26 14.40 -2.90
CA SER A 13 23.44 14.58 -4.10
C SER A 13 24.26 14.40 -5.36
N ILE A 14 25.47 14.93 -5.39
CA ILE A 14 26.43 14.79 -6.50
C ILE A 14 26.81 13.32 -6.70
N ALA A 15 27.19 12.62 -5.63
CA ALA A 15 27.51 11.20 -5.70
C ALA A 15 26.34 10.36 -6.22
N ARG A 16 25.11 10.73 -5.86
CA ARG A 16 23.89 10.08 -6.34
C ARG A 16 23.67 10.31 -7.83
N ASP A 17 23.87 11.55 -8.32
CA ASP A 17 23.73 11.90 -9.74
C ASP A 17 24.78 11.18 -10.61
N ILE A 18 26.04 11.08 -10.13
CA ILE A 18 27.09 10.29 -10.79
C ILE A 18 26.70 8.80 -10.84
N ALA A 19 26.23 8.25 -9.71
CA ALA A 19 25.80 6.87 -9.65
C ALA A 19 24.61 6.59 -10.56
N ALA A 20 23.64 7.54 -10.69
CA ALA A 20 22.51 7.41 -11.59
C ALA A 20 22.95 7.30 -13.06
N ILE A 21 23.87 8.17 -13.51
CA ILE A 21 24.43 8.09 -14.87
C ILE A 21 25.19 6.78 -15.09
N ASN A 22 25.99 6.33 -14.11
CA ASN A 22 26.78 5.10 -14.21
C ASN A 22 25.90 3.82 -14.22
N ARG A 23 24.68 3.86 -13.69
CA ARG A 23 23.72 2.76 -13.79
C ARG A 23 23.10 2.64 -15.18
N ILE A 24 23.16 3.69 -16.00
CA ILE A 24 22.65 3.64 -17.38
C ILE A 24 23.67 2.91 -18.26
N GLU A 25 23.47 1.63 -18.49
CA GLU A 25 24.37 0.78 -19.29
C GLU A 25 24.65 1.32 -20.70
N ALA A 26 23.73 2.11 -21.25
CA ALA A 26 23.86 2.71 -22.57
C ALA A 26 24.85 3.90 -22.63
N VAL A 27 25.17 4.56 -21.50
CA VAL A 27 25.98 5.79 -21.50
C VAL A 27 27.37 5.60 -22.12
N PRO A 28 28.16 4.57 -21.77
CA PRO A 28 29.46 4.35 -22.42
C PRO A 28 29.35 4.15 -23.94
N THR A 29 28.29 3.49 -24.41
CA THR A 29 28.03 3.29 -25.84
C THR A 29 27.60 4.59 -26.52
N ILE A 30 26.77 5.39 -25.87
CA ILE A 30 26.37 6.73 -26.33
C ILE A 30 27.60 7.60 -26.50
N LEU A 31 28.50 7.68 -25.51
CA LEU A 31 29.69 8.52 -25.60
C LEU A 31 30.60 8.11 -26.76
N LYS A 32 30.78 6.80 -27.00
CA LYS A 32 31.49 6.29 -28.17
C LYS A 32 30.77 6.66 -29.48
N ALA A 33 29.43 6.54 -29.52
CA ALA A 33 28.65 6.92 -30.69
C ALA A 33 28.77 8.44 -30.97
N VAL A 34 28.76 9.27 -29.92
CA VAL A 34 28.98 10.72 -30.05
C VAL A 34 30.34 11.01 -30.66
N THR A 35 31.43 10.41 -30.18
CA THR A 35 32.77 10.61 -30.74
C THR A 35 32.83 10.15 -32.20
N HIS A 36 32.18 9.04 -32.53
CA HIS A 36 32.16 8.54 -33.91
C HIS A 36 31.35 9.43 -34.86
N THR A 37 30.19 9.92 -34.40
CA THR A 37 29.29 10.79 -35.21
C THR A 37 29.89 12.17 -35.46
N THR A 38 30.56 12.73 -34.45
CA THR A 38 31.15 14.07 -34.52
C THR A 38 32.56 14.08 -35.12
N GLY A 39 33.24 12.93 -35.12
CA GLY A 39 34.66 12.82 -35.44
C GLY A 39 35.59 13.39 -34.34
N MET A 40 35.03 13.81 -33.20
CA MET A 40 35.78 14.32 -32.05
C MET A 40 36.19 13.17 -31.13
N ARG A 41 37.28 13.31 -30.41
CA ARG A 41 37.88 12.25 -29.62
C ARG A 41 37.56 12.29 -28.12
N PHE A 42 36.92 13.36 -27.65
CA PHE A 42 36.45 13.48 -26.26
C PHE A 42 34.95 13.67 -26.23
N ALA A 43 34.26 12.94 -25.32
CA ALA A 43 32.83 13.12 -25.03
C ALA A 43 32.59 12.89 -23.55
N ALA A 44 31.63 13.63 -22.99
CA ALA A 44 31.25 13.52 -21.59
C ALA A 44 29.75 13.79 -21.34
N VAL A 45 29.22 13.15 -20.31
CA VAL A 45 27.99 13.56 -19.63
C VAL A 45 28.39 14.31 -18.38
N ALA A 46 27.98 15.57 -18.27
CA ALA A 46 28.27 16.40 -17.12
C ALA A 46 27.00 16.77 -16.36
N ARG A 47 27.05 16.65 -15.03
CA ARG A 47 26.09 17.27 -14.13
C ARG A 47 26.45 18.75 -13.99
N VAL A 48 25.51 19.63 -14.25
CA VAL A 48 25.74 21.08 -14.15
C VAL A 48 24.67 21.68 -13.23
N THR A 49 25.11 22.23 -12.11
CA THR A 49 24.26 22.89 -11.12
C THR A 49 24.49 24.41 -11.11
N ASP A 50 23.93 25.11 -10.16
CA ASP A 50 24.18 26.54 -9.95
C ASP A 50 25.59 26.85 -9.46
N SER A 51 26.28 25.84 -8.90
CA SER A 51 27.59 25.99 -8.24
C SER A 51 28.67 25.05 -8.77
N HIS A 52 28.32 23.94 -9.41
CA HIS A 52 29.28 22.89 -9.79
C HIS A 52 29.07 22.42 -11.23
N TRP A 53 30.18 22.09 -11.86
CA TRP A 53 30.24 21.30 -13.08
C TRP A 53 31.03 20.01 -12.80
N ILE A 54 30.42 18.86 -12.96
CA ILE A 54 31.01 17.58 -12.58
C ILE A 54 30.83 16.57 -13.70
N ALA A 55 31.91 15.91 -14.11
CA ALA A 55 31.86 14.83 -15.08
C ALA A 55 31.22 13.59 -14.45
N CYS A 56 30.08 13.14 -14.98
CA CYS A 56 29.44 11.89 -14.56
C CYS A 56 29.97 10.68 -15.32
N ALA A 57 30.17 10.83 -16.63
CA ALA A 57 30.77 9.82 -17.50
C ALA A 57 31.64 10.47 -18.55
N VAL A 58 32.73 9.83 -18.93
CA VAL A 58 33.76 10.39 -19.84
C VAL A 58 34.25 9.31 -20.80
N HIS A 59 34.40 9.70 -22.08
CA HIS A 59 35.17 8.99 -23.07
C HIS A 59 36.28 9.92 -23.52
N ASP A 60 37.54 9.62 -23.14
CA ASP A 60 38.71 10.46 -23.36
C ASP A 60 39.69 9.77 -24.32
N GLY A 61 39.77 10.24 -25.54
CA GLY A 61 40.75 9.80 -26.57
C GLY A 61 41.81 10.81 -26.89
N ILE A 62 41.94 11.90 -26.08
CA ILE A 62 42.92 13.00 -26.30
C ILE A 62 43.78 13.28 -25.07
N ASP A 63 43.67 12.43 -24.01
CA ASP A 63 44.34 12.64 -22.73
C ASP A 63 44.02 14.00 -22.08
N PHE A 64 42.73 14.40 -22.18
CA PHE A 64 42.22 15.62 -21.54
C PHE A 64 42.36 15.57 -20.02
N GLY A 65 42.43 14.33 -19.47
CA GLY A 65 42.70 14.07 -18.06
C GLY A 65 41.52 14.15 -17.14
N LEU A 66 40.28 14.35 -17.69
CA LEU A 66 39.06 14.37 -16.89
C LEU A 66 38.54 12.95 -16.67
N ARG A 67 38.16 12.65 -15.43
CA ARG A 67 37.58 11.35 -15.03
C ARG A 67 36.20 11.55 -14.42
N PRO A 68 35.37 10.50 -14.36
CA PRO A 68 34.12 10.56 -13.59
C PRO A 68 34.37 11.05 -12.15
N GLY A 69 33.59 12.04 -11.71
CA GLY A 69 33.77 12.76 -10.45
C GLY A 69 34.71 13.96 -10.55
N GLY A 70 35.44 14.15 -11.67
CA GLY A 70 36.26 15.34 -11.89
C GLY A 70 35.44 16.59 -12.10
N GLU A 71 35.93 17.71 -11.57
CA GLU A 71 35.25 19.00 -11.61
C GLU A 71 35.98 20.01 -12.51
N LEU A 72 35.20 20.86 -13.15
CA LEU A 72 35.70 22.06 -13.81
C LEU A 72 35.10 23.29 -13.14
N ASP A 73 35.80 24.40 -13.20
CA ASP A 73 35.29 25.70 -12.74
C ASP A 73 34.06 26.10 -13.61
N LEU A 74 32.86 26.03 -13.03
CA LEU A 74 31.60 26.24 -13.70
C LEU A 74 31.59 27.53 -14.56
N GLN A 75 32.10 28.61 -14.01
CA GLN A 75 32.12 29.92 -14.64
C GLN A 75 32.98 29.97 -15.91
N THR A 76 33.86 29.00 -16.07
CA THR A 76 34.77 28.91 -17.22
C THR A 76 34.28 27.90 -18.27
N THR A 77 33.09 27.34 -18.09
CA THR A 77 32.54 26.31 -18.98
C THR A 77 31.38 26.89 -19.83
N ILE A 78 31.32 26.50 -21.11
CA ILE A 78 30.20 26.80 -22.01
C ILE A 78 28.92 26.09 -21.51
N CYS A 79 29.04 25.01 -20.77
CA CYS A 79 27.90 24.30 -20.19
C CYS A 79 27.08 25.17 -19.22
N ASN A 80 27.69 26.17 -18.57
CA ASN A 80 26.98 27.13 -17.74
C ASN A 80 26.05 28.04 -18.59
N GLU A 81 26.48 28.43 -19.78
CA GLU A 81 25.64 29.20 -20.72
C GLU A 81 24.46 28.36 -21.22
N ILE A 82 24.69 27.07 -21.50
CA ILE A 82 23.64 26.12 -21.89
C ILE A 82 22.63 25.98 -20.77
N ARG A 83 23.08 25.89 -19.49
CA ARG A 83 22.19 25.85 -18.33
C ARG A 83 21.29 27.06 -18.25
N GLN A 84 21.81 28.26 -18.53
CA GLN A 84 21.06 29.51 -18.46
C GLN A 84 20.11 29.71 -19.65
N THR A 85 20.50 29.30 -20.85
CA THR A 85 19.74 29.55 -22.09
C THR A 85 18.84 28.39 -22.49
N GLY A 86 19.14 27.14 -22.03
CA GLY A 86 18.48 25.91 -22.46
C GLY A 86 18.80 25.54 -23.94
N LYS A 87 19.73 26.22 -24.59
CA LYS A 87 20.03 26.04 -26.02
C LYS A 87 21.34 25.29 -26.22
N PRO A 88 21.40 24.41 -27.23
CA PRO A 88 22.66 23.76 -27.59
C PRO A 88 23.67 24.77 -28.11
N VAL A 89 24.97 24.42 -27.96
CA VAL A 89 26.07 25.17 -28.52
C VAL A 89 26.87 24.25 -29.45
N VAL A 90 27.15 24.70 -30.67
CA VAL A 90 27.90 23.97 -31.68
C VAL A 90 28.82 24.91 -32.42
N PHE A 91 30.09 24.57 -32.57
CA PHE A 91 31.00 25.25 -33.49
C PHE A 91 32.09 24.28 -33.97
N SER A 92 32.43 24.41 -35.25
CA SER A 92 33.41 23.57 -35.96
C SER A 92 34.86 24.00 -35.69
N GLN A 93 35.10 25.32 -35.46
CA GLN A 93 36.38 25.91 -35.18
C GLN A 93 36.23 27.15 -34.32
N ALA A 94 36.74 27.12 -33.09
CA ALA A 94 36.62 28.25 -32.14
C ALA A 94 37.34 29.48 -32.62
N SER A 95 38.61 29.35 -33.09
CA SER A 95 39.43 30.47 -33.55
C SER A 95 38.85 31.24 -34.74
N ALA A 96 38.00 30.60 -35.55
CA ALA A 96 37.33 31.22 -36.70
C ALA A 96 35.85 31.64 -36.40
N HIS A 97 35.33 31.31 -35.21
CA HIS A 97 33.92 31.55 -34.90
C HIS A 97 33.69 33.00 -34.39
N PRO A 98 32.69 33.75 -34.89
CA PRO A 98 32.53 35.16 -34.54
C PRO A 98 32.30 35.44 -33.06
N VAL A 99 31.73 34.49 -32.32
CA VAL A 99 31.48 34.65 -30.87
C VAL A 99 32.58 33.94 -30.03
N PHE A 100 32.97 32.73 -30.40
CA PHE A 100 33.87 31.90 -29.57
C PHE A 100 35.38 32.13 -29.80
N ALA A 101 35.76 32.89 -30.85
CA ALA A 101 37.16 33.25 -31.03
C ALA A 101 37.75 34.10 -29.89
N GLY A 102 36.93 34.90 -29.21
CA GLY A 102 37.31 35.66 -28.02
C GLY A 102 36.89 35.05 -26.69
N HIS A 103 36.24 33.89 -26.71
CA HIS A 103 35.70 33.25 -25.51
C HIS A 103 36.83 32.56 -24.71
N PRO A 104 36.91 32.70 -23.37
CA PRO A 104 38.03 32.19 -22.59
C PRO A 104 38.07 30.63 -22.51
N THR A 105 36.95 29.94 -22.67
CA THR A 105 36.84 28.51 -22.49
C THR A 105 37.69 27.70 -23.50
N PRO A 106 37.58 27.92 -24.83
CA PRO A 106 38.41 27.20 -25.82
C PRO A 106 39.92 27.37 -25.58
N ALA A 107 40.36 28.59 -25.28
CA ALA A 107 41.75 28.87 -25.02
C ALA A 107 42.25 28.24 -23.70
N ARG A 108 41.41 28.25 -22.66
CA ARG A 108 41.74 27.67 -21.33
C ARG A 108 41.89 26.15 -21.39
N TYR A 109 41.00 25.48 -22.12
CA TYR A 109 40.91 24.01 -22.18
C TYR A 109 41.54 23.42 -23.46
N GLY A 110 42.04 24.24 -24.38
CA GLY A 110 42.83 23.80 -25.54
C GLY A 110 42.03 23.07 -26.60
N PHE A 111 40.79 23.48 -26.91
CA PHE A 111 39.98 22.86 -27.96
C PHE A 111 39.57 23.87 -29.07
N GLU A 112 39.38 23.36 -30.29
CA GLU A 112 38.93 24.10 -31.45
C GLU A 112 37.51 23.76 -31.86
N SER A 113 37.05 22.50 -31.69
CA SER A 113 35.70 22.12 -32.00
C SER A 113 34.95 21.71 -30.75
N TYR A 114 33.66 22.01 -30.74
CA TYR A 114 32.81 21.79 -29.58
C TYR A 114 31.33 21.56 -29.98
N VAL A 115 30.67 20.63 -29.36
CA VAL A 115 29.21 20.49 -29.36
C VAL A 115 28.75 20.10 -27.95
N SER A 116 27.66 20.73 -27.53
CA SER A 116 27.03 20.37 -26.26
C SER A 116 25.53 20.62 -26.32
N VAL A 117 24.78 19.66 -25.83
CA VAL A 117 23.31 19.69 -25.78
C VAL A 117 22.83 19.53 -24.35
N PRO A 118 21.73 20.19 -23.95
CA PRO A 118 21.17 20.06 -22.63
C PRO A 118 20.50 18.69 -22.42
N ILE A 119 20.70 18.13 -21.25
CA ILE A 119 19.95 16.98 -20.75
C ILE A 119 18.87 17.53 -19.81
N VAL A 120 17.61 17.39 -20.21
CA VAL A 120 16.45 17.96 -19.50
C VAL A 120 15.44 16.86 -19.19
N TYR A 121 15.05 16.74 -17.93
CA TYR A 121 13.99 15.84 -17.49
C TYR A 121 12.64 16.16 -18.15
N ARG A 122 11.72 15.22 -18.16
CA ARG A 122 10.37 15.43 -18.72
C ARG A 122 9.58 16.54 -18.04
N ASP A 123 9.87 16.82 -16.78
CA ASP A 123 9.25 17.91 -16.01
C ASP A 123 9.88 19.28 -16.25
N GLY A 124 10.87 19.36 -17.15
CA GLY A 124 11.58 20.58 -17.50
C GLY A 124 12.79 20.92 -16.63
N ARG A 125 13.08 20.12 -15.59
CA ARG A 125 14.30 20.31 -14.78
C ARG A 125 15.54 20.02 -15.63
N PHE A 126 16.52 20.87 -15.51
CA PHE A 126 17.82 20.70 -16.16
C PHE A 126 18.71 19.78 -15.32
N PHE A 127 19.25 18.74 -15.92
CA PHE A 127 20.22 17.86 -15.28
C PHE A 127 21.65 18.34 -15.53
N GLY A 128 22.00 18.55 -16.79
CA GLY A 128 23.33 18.87 -17.20
C GLY A 128 23.47 18.85 -18.71
N THR A 129 24.63 18.42 -19.21
CA THR A 129 24.91 18.43 -20.64
C THR A 129 25.55 17.14 -21.13
N LEU A 130 25.25 16.77 -22.38
CA LEU A 130 26.04 15.83 -23.17
C LEU A 130 26.92 16.66 -24.10
N CYS A 131 28.22 16.56 -23.94
CA CYS A 131 29.18 17.36 -24.70
C CYS A 131 30.27 16.53 -25.37
N ALA A 132 30.82 17.07 -26.46
CA ALA A 132 32.03 16.58 -27.09
C ALA A 132 32.91 17.74 -27.49
N LEU A 133 34.22 17.51 -27.51
CA LEU A 133 35.24 18.49 -27.90
C LEU A 133 36.48 17.82 -28.52
N ASP A 134 37.22 18.62 -29.29
CA ASP A 134 38.50 18.20 -29.88
C ASP A 134 39.47 19.39 -30.01
N PRO A 135 40.76 19.20 -29.79
CA PRO A 135 41.80 20.21 -30.08
C PRO A 135 41.91 20.59 -31.56
N LEU A 136 41.35 19.75 -32.44
CA LEU A 136 41.35 20.02 -33.90
C LEU A 136 39.95 20.48 -34.36
N PRO A 137 39.87 21.26 -35.44
CA PRO A 137 38.61 21.57 -36.08
C PRO A 137 37.87 20.30 -36.54
N ALA A 138 36.54 20.22 -36.33
CA ALA A 138 35.70 19.14 -36.78
C ALA A 138 34.56 19.68 -37.64
N LYS A 139 34.04 18.86 -38.56
CA LYS A 139 32.87 19.22 -39.41
C LYS A 139 31.57 18.97 -38.65
N LEU A 140 31.04 20.01 -38.04
CA LEU A 140 29.81 19.93 -37.23
C LEU A 140 28.63 20.65 -37.89
N ASP A 141 28.79 21.11 -39.14
CA ASP A 141 27.79 21.90 -39.88
C ASP A 141 26.59 21.03 -40.37
N ASP A 142 26.71 19.70 -40.27
CA ASP A 142 25.62 18.80 -40.62
C ASP A 142 24.55 18.80 -39.50
N PRO A 143 23.29 19.20 -39.84
CA PRO A 143 22.18 19.21 -38.89
C PRO A 143 21.92 17.85 -38.22
N HIS A 144 22.26 16.75 -38.87
CA HIS A 144 22.11 15.41 -38.32
C HIS A 144 22.99 15.15 -37.09
N VAL A 145 24.15 15.82 -36.99
CA VAL A 145 25.05 15.71 -35.83
C VAL A 145 24.31 16.21 -34.59
N LEU A 146 23.77 17.43 -34.64
CA LEU A 146 23.05 18.02 -33.51
C LEU A 146 21.81 17.21 -33.13
N GLN A 147 21.00 16.81 -34.13
CA GLN A 147 19.81 15.99 -33.90
C GLN A 147 20.13 14.66 -33.22
N THR A 148 21.24 14.02 -33.61
CA THR A 148 21.67 12.76 -33.00
C THR A 148 22.07 12.96 -31.53
N LEU A 149 22.79 14.03 -31.21
CA LEU A 149 23.16 14.32 -29.81
C LEU A 149 21.94 14.67 -28.97
N GLU A 150 20.96 15.41 -29.53
CA GLU A 150 19.71 15.71 -28.84
C GLU A 150 18.91 14.44 -28.53
N LEU A 151 18.85 13.46 -29.47
CA LEU A 151 18.25 12.16 -29.24
C LEU A 151 18.96 11.39 -28.12
N PHE A 152 20.30 11.39 -28.10
CA PHE A 152 21.05 10.77 -27.01
C PHE A 152 20.81 11.45 -25.66
N ALA A 153 20.77 12.78 -25.63
CA ALA A 153 20.44 13.53 -24.43
C ALA A 153 19.01 13.20 -23.91
N GLN A 154 18.03 13.07 -24.82
CA GLN A 154 16.66 12.64 -24.47
C GLN A 154 16.63 11.19 -23.95
N LEU A 155 17.42 10.29 -24.54
CA LEU A 155 17.53 8.91 -24.07
C LEU A 155 18.07 8.86 -22.65
N ILE A 156 19.16 9.60 -22.38
CA ILE A 156 19.75 9.70 -21.02
C ILE A 156 18.73 10.28 -20.04
N ALA A 157 18.04 11.37 -20.42
CA ALA A 157 17.02 12.01 -19.59
C ALA A 157 15.85 11.04 -19.28
N THR A 158 15.42 10.25 -20.26
CA THR A 158 14.35 9.25 -20.07
C THR A 158 14.76 8.16 -19.10
N GLN A 159 16.00 7.70 -19.14
CA GLN A 159 16.53 6.70 -18.21
C GLN A 159 16.68 7.27 -16.78
N LEU A 160 17.15 8.51 -16.66
CA LEU A 160 17.20 9.21 -15.36
C LEU A 160 15.81 9.37 -14.74
N ASP A 161 14.80 9.75 -15.55
CA ASP A 161 13.41 9.84 -15.10
C ASP A 161 12.85 8.49 -14.63
N ALA A 162 13.22 7.40 -15.29
CA ALA A 162 12.80 6.05 -14.91
C ALA A 162 13.43 5.62 -13.59
N ASP A 163 14.73 5.87 -13.41
CA ASP A 163 15.48 5.57 -12.19
C ASP A 163 14.90 6.36 -10.98
N ASP A 164 14.69 7.66 -11.14
CA ASP A 164 14.08 8.53 -10.11
C ASP A 164 12.70 8.02 -9.67
N ARG A 165 11.87 7.55 -10.62
CA ARG A 165 10.54 7.02 -10.33
C ARG A 165 10.60 5.69 -9.58
N LEU A 166 11.53 4.81 -9.94
CA LEU A 166 11.72 3.54 -9.24
C LEU A 166 12.13 3.78 -7.80
N VAL A 167 13.14 4.63 -7.56
CA VAL A 167 13.61 4.96 -6.22
C VAL A 167 12.49 5.54 -5.35
N ARG A 168 11.67 6.45 -5.89
CA ARG A 168 10.53 7.02 -5.16
C ARG A 168 9.47 5.97 -4.82
N ARG A 169 9.12 5.10 -5.78
CA ARG A 169 8.15 4.03 -5.55
C ARG A 169 8.61 3.03 -4.50
N ASP A 170 9.86 2.65 -4.51
CA ASP A 170 10.42 1.74 -3.52
C ASP A 170 10.38 2.36 -2.12
N ALA A 171 10.71 3.66 -2.00
CA ALA A 171 10.60 4.38 -0.73
C ALA A 171 9.14 4.47 -0.23
N GLU A 172 8.18 4.76 -1.12
CA GLU A 172 6.75 4.79 -0.79
C GLU A 172 6.23 3.42 -0.36
N LEU A 173 6.61 2.35 -1.07
CA LEU A 173 6.24 0.97 -0.73
C LEU A 173 6.82 0.56 0.63
N SER A 174 8.09 0.87 0.88
CA SER A 174 8.74 0.60 2.17
C SER A 174 8.03 1.33 3.31
N ALA A 175 7.76 2.63 3.17
CA ALA A 175 7.06 3.41 4.18
C ALA A 175 5.64 2.88 4.44
N SER A 176 4.92 2.47 3.38
CA SER A 176 3.59 1.86 3.49
C SER A 176 3.64 0.53 4.23
N HIS A 177 4.65 -0.30 3.93
CA HIS A 177 4.85 -1.60 4.59
C HIS A 177 5.17 -1.44 6.08
N ASP A 178 6.07 -0.51 6.43
CA ASP A 178 6.44 -0.22 7.82
C ASP A 178 5.23 0.29 8.63
N LEU A 179 4.40 1.15 8.03
CA LEU A 179 3.19 1.62 8.66
C LEU A 179 2.16 0.49 8.89
N ALA A 180 2.01 -0.41 7.92
CA ALA A 180 1.14 -1.58 8.07
C ALA A 180 1.61 -2.48 9.22
N LYS A 181 2.90 -2.76 9.28
CA LYS A 181 3.53 -3.58 10.33
C LYS A 181 3.38 -2.96 11.73
N LEU A 182 3.57 -1.63 11.83
CA LEU A 182 3.36 -0.92 13.09
C LEU A 182 1.90 -1.00 13.56
N ARG A 183 0.95 -0.90 12.64
CA ARG A 183 -0.49 -1.03 12.93
C ARG A 183 -0.84 -2.43 13.44
N GLU A 184 -0.31 -3.49 12.82
CA GLU A 184 -0.52 -4.87 13.28
C GLU A 184 0.02 -5.10 14.70
N GLN A 185 1.23 -4.62 14.96
CA GLN A 185 1.83 -4.70 16.29
C GLN A 185 1.00 -3.95 17.33
N PHE A 186 0.54 -2.75 17.01
CA PHE A 186 -0.30 -1.94 17.90
C PHE A 186 -1.61 -2.64 18.25
N ILE A 187 -2.28 -3.26 17.26
CA ILE A 187 -3.52 -4.01 17.47
C ILE A 187 -3.27 -5.22 18.36
N ALA A 188 -2.16 -5.95 18.15
CA ALA A 188 -1.83 -7.12 18.96
C ALA A 188 -1.56 -6.75 20.43
N VAL A 189 -0.80 -5.69 20.68
CA VAL A 189 -0.49 -5.18 22.02
C VAL A 189 -1.77 -4.69 22.72
N LEU A 190 -2.57 -3.85 22.05
CA LEU A 190 -3.83 -3.37 22.63
C LEU A 190 -4.78 -4.52 23.00
N GLY A 191 -4.86 -5.53 22.13
CA GLY A 191 -5.72 -6.68 22.41
C GLY A 191 -5.31 -7.46 23.65
N HIS A 192 -4.03 -7.65 23.84
CA HIS A 192 -3.51 -8.29 25.05
C HIS A 192 -3.74 -7.44 26.31
N ASP A 193 -3.40 -6.14 26.21
CA ASP A 193 -3.44 -5.25 27.37
C ASP A 193 -4.87 -4.90 27.82
N LEU A 194 -5.86 -5.00 26.93
CA LEU A 194 -7.27 -4.86 27.28
C LEU A 194 -7.87 -6.16 27.83
N ARG A 195 -7.47 -7.33 27.33
CA ARG A 195 -7.97 -8.61 27.85
C ARG A 195 -7.55 -8.88 29.29
N ASN A 196 -6.30 -8.56 29.62
CA ASN A 196 -5.75 -8.87 30.95
C ASN A 196 -6.55 -8.25 32.11
N PRO A 197 -6.86 -6.92 32.13
CA PRO A 197 -7.67 -6.34 33.21
C PRO A 197 -9.11 -6.87 33.20
N LEU A 198 -9.71 -7.13 32.03
CA LEU A 198 -11.05 -7.71 31.95
C LEU A 198 -11.10 -9.12 32.56
N GLN A 199 -10.11 -9.95 32.24
CA GLN A 199 -9.99 -11.29 32.80
C GLN A 199 -9.78 -11.26 34.31
N ALA A 200 -8.97 -10.33 34.83
CA ALA A 200 -8.78 -10.15 36.25
C ALA A 200 -10.08 -9.77 36.97
N ILE A 201 -10.90 -8.88 36.37
CA ILE A 201 -12.20 -8.47 36.93
C ILE A 201 -13.19 -9.65 36.88
N SER A 202 -13.20 -10.45 35.79
CA SER A 202 -14.03 -11.65 35.66
C SER A 202 -13.72 -12.67 36.75
N MET A 203 -12.43 -13.00 36.91
CA MET A 203 -11.98 -13.93 37.96
C MET A 203 -12.35 -13.44 39.37
N ALA A 204 -12.15 -12.15 39.64
CA ALA A 204 -12.53 -11.59 40.94
C ALA A 204 -14.05 -11.67 41.18
N ALA A 205 -14.86 -11.41 40.16
CA ALA A 205 -16.31 -11.55 40.25
C ALA A 205 -16.75 -12.99 40.45
N GLU A 206 -16.12 -13.97 39.78
CA GLU A 206 -16.34 -15.39 39.97
C GLU A 206 -15.99 -15.83 41.40
N MET A 207 -14.83 -15.43 41.90
CA MET A 207 -14.41 -15.75 43.28
C MET A 207 -15.39 -15.22 44.33
N LEU A 208 -15.93 -14.00 44.13
CA LEU A 208 -16.94 -13.45 45.02
C LEU A 208 -18.25 -14.28 45.02
N LEU A 209 -18.60 -14.97 43.96
CA LEU A 209 -19.81 -15.82 43.88
C LEU A 209 -19.62 -17.18 44.51
N LEU A 210 -18.39 -17.59 44.82
CA LEU A 210 -18.12 -18.84 45.57
C LEU A 210 -18.52 -18.73 47.04
N ASP A 211 -18.53 -17.52 47.60
CA ASP A 211 -18.95 -17.26 48.99
C ASP A 211 -20.46 -16.91 49.06
N PRO A 212 -21.12 -17.21 50.19
CA PRO A 212 -22.51 -16.83 50.35
C PRO A 212 -22.65 -15.27 50.44
N LEU A 213 -23.17 -14.67 49.39
CA LEU A 213 -23.42 -13.25 49.33
C LEU A 213 -24.88 -12.87 49.62
N PRO A 214 -25.17 -11.70 50.20
CA PRO A 214 -26.51 -11.16 50.27
C PRO A 214 -27.12 -11.01 48.86
N PRO A 215 -28.45 -11.18 48.67
CA PRO A 215 -29.08 -11.16 47.33
C PRO A 215 -28.78 -9.88 46.53
N THR A 216 -28.61 -8.74 47.17
CA THR A 216 -28.24 -7.49 46.53
C THR A 216 -26.81 -7.48 46.03
N ALA A 217 -25.86 -8.03 46.80
CA ALA A 217 -24.47 -8.17 46.40
C ALA A 217 -24.32 -9.16 45.24
N GLN A 218 -24.99 -10.30 45.33
CA GLN A 218 -25.00 -11.31 44.26
C GLN A 218 -25.49 -10.74 42.92
N ARG A 219 -26.59 -9.94 42.95
CA ARG A 219 -27.08 -9.25 41.75
C ARG A 219 -26.08 -8.26 41.20
N ASN A 220 -25.35 -7.53 42.03
CA ASN A 220 -24.36 -6.56 41.59
C ASN A 220 -23.14 -7.28 40.96
N VAL A 221 -22.68 -8.38 41.54
CA VAL A 221 -21.57 -9.20 40.98
C VAL A 221 -21.95 -9.74 39.59
N ARG A 222 -23.16 -10.30 39.46
CA ARG A 222 -23.65 -10.76 38.14
C ARG A 222 -23.74 -9.62 37.11
N ARG A 223 -24.10 -8.39 37.53
CA ARG A 223 -24.10 -7.20 36.65
C ARG A 223 -22.68 -6.81 36.23
N ILE A 224 -21.70 -6.97 37.12
CA ILE A 224 -20.29 -6.76 36.80
C ILE A 224 -19.84 -7.77 35.76
N GLN A 225 -20.11 -9.08 35.99
CA GLN A 225 -19.79 -10.15 35.02
C GLN A 225 -20.36 -9.86 33.64
N GLY A 226 -21.66 -9.62 33.51
CA GLY A 226 -22.26 -9.31 32.22
C GLY A 226 -21.75 -7.99 31.58
N SER A 227 -21.16 -7.09 32.38
CA SER A 227 -20.52 -5.89 31.82
C SER A 227 -19.11 -6.19 31.31
N VAL A 228 -18.37 -7.06 32.00
CA VAL A 228 -17.03 -7.54 31.57
C VAL A 228 -17.15 -8.38 30.30
N GLU A 229 -18.12 -9.27 30.22
CA GLU A 229 -18.41 -10.07 29.00
C GLU A 229 -18.65 -9.13 27.81
N ARG A 230 -19.58 -8.18 27.92
CA ARG A 230 -19.84 -7.21 26.87
C ARG A 230 -18.62 -6.37 26.47
N MET A 231 -17.75 -5.99 27.44
CA MET A 231 -16.51 -5.29 27.11
C MET A 231 -15.51 -6.18 26.40
N SER A 232 -15.44 -7.45 26.75
CA SER A 232 -14.59 -8.45 26.07
C SER A 232 -15.03 -8.65 24.62
N ASP A 233 -16.33 -8.76 24.39
CA ASP A 233 -16.89 -8.89 23.02
C ASP A 233 -16.59 -7.64 22.19
N LEU A 234 -16.79 -6.45 22.75
CA LEU A 234 -16.46 -5.19 22.06
C LEU A 234 -14.97 -5.08 21.72
N VAL A 235 -14.08 -5.51 22.63
CA VAL A 235 -12.63 -5.52 22.37
C VAL A 235 -12.32 -6.51 21.23
N HIS A 236 -12.89 -7.69 21.23
CA HIS A 236 -12.72 -8.67 20.15
C HIS A 236 -13.20 -8.13 18.81
N ASP A 237 -14.40 -7.55 18.78
CA ASP A 237 -14.97 -6.96 17.57
C ASP A 237 -14.09 -5.84 17.00
N ILE A 238 -13.57 -4.94 17.86
CA ILE A 238 -12.67 -3.86 17.44
C ILE A 238 -11.36 -4.42 16.87
N LEU A 239 -10.81 -5.46 17.49
CA LEU A 239 -9.57 -6.10 17.04
C LEU A 239 -9.77 -6.82 15.69
N ASP A 240 -10.87 -7.55 15.54
CA ASP A 240 -11.21 -8.25 14.29
C ASP A 240 -11.53 -7.22 13.17
N PHE A 241 -12.25 -6.14 13.48
CA PHE A 241 -12.46 -5.02 12.56
C PHE A 241 -11.13 -4.40 12.11
N ALA A 242 -10.24 -4.10 13.06
CA ALA A 242 -8.96 -3.50 12.76
C ALA A 242 -8.10 -4.39 11.86
N ARG A 243 -8.08 -5.72 12.09
CA ARG A 243 -7.38 -6.70 11.24
C ARG A 243 -8.01 -6.79 9.85
N GLY A 244 -9.32 -6.92 9.77
CA GLY A 244 -10.03 -7.01 8.48
C GLY A 244 -9.83 -5.78 7.59
N ARG A 245 -9.79 -4.57 8.18
CA ARG A 245 -9.67 -3.31 7.44
C ARG A 245 -8.23 -2.94 7.05
N LEU A 246 -7.23 -3.42 7.77
CA LEU A 246 -5.82 -3.05 7.58
C LEU A 246 -5.08 -3.92 6.57
N GLY A 247 -5.78 -4.84 5.89
CA GLY A 247 -5.27 -5.59 4.74
C GLY A 247 -4.65 -6.96 5.07
N GLY A 248 -4.56 -7.35 6.36
CA GLY A 248 -4.11 -8.69 6.77
C GLY A 248 -5.22 -9.75 6.76
N GLY A 249 -6.51 -9.32 6.71
CA GLY A 249 -7.65 -10.22 6.90
C GLY A 249 -7.76 -10.76 8.33
N ILE A 250 -8.83 -11.48 8.63
CA ILE A 250 -8.96 -12.22 9.89
C ILE A 250 -8.10 -13.48 9.79
N PRO A 251 -7.15 -13.72 10.70
CA PRO A 251 -6.37 -14.96 10.68
C PRO A 251 -7.26 -16.16 10.97
N VAL A 252 -7.12 -17.21 10.17
CA VAL A 252 -7.82 -18.49 10.34
C VAL A 252 -6.83 -19.64 10.33
N ALA A 253 -7.05 -20.61 11.22
CA ALA A 253 -6.30 -21.86 11.30
C ALA A 253 -7.15 -22.97 10.68
N LEU A 254 -6.97 -23.24 9.39
CA LEU A 254 -7.76 -24.22 8.65
C LEU A 254 -7.27 -25.64 8.95
N HIS A 255 -8.11 -26.43 9.60
CA HIS A 255 -7.86 -27.84 9.88
C HIS A 255 -9.11 -28.67 9.54
N PRO A 256 -8.97 -29.95 9.18
CA PRO A 256 -10.11 -30.86 9.08
C PRO A 256 -10.78 -31.06 10.45
N HIS A 257 -12.08 -30.85 10.52
CA HIS A 257 -12.87 -31.02 11.73
C HIS A 257 -14.06 -31.95 11.48
N ASP A 258 -14.12 -33.02 12.27
CA ASP A 258 -15.25 -33.98 12.25
C ASP A 258 -16.40 -33.53 13.17
N ASP A 259 -16.13 -32.66 14.13
CA ASP A 259 -17.04 -32.25 15.19
C ASP A 259 -17.66 -30.83 14.97
N LEU A 260 -17.55 -30.27 13.77
CA LEU A 260 -18.08 -28.93 13.48
C LEU A 260 -19.59 -28.80 13.81
N ALA A 261 -20.37 -29.85 13.59
CA ALA A 261 -21.79 -29.85 13.92
C ALA A 261 -22.04 -29.67 15.42
N ALA A 262 -21.21 -30.27 16.29
CA ALA A 262 -21.30 -30.12 17.73
C ALA A 262 -20.97 -28.68 18.18
N GLU A 263 -19.92 -28.07 17.64
CA GLU A 263 -19.53 -26.69 17.91
C GLU A 263 -20.65 -25.70 17.51
N LEU A 264 -21.22 -25.86 16.30
CA LEU A 264 -22.34 -25.04 15.85
C LEU A 264 -23.60 -25.25 16.72
N GLN A 265 -23.82 -26.47 17.20
CA GLN A 265 -24.94 -26.79 18.11
C GLN A 265 -24.74 -26.14 19.48
N GLU A 266 -23.51 -26.01 19.97
CA GLU A 266 -23.19 -25.30 21.22
C GLU A 266 -23.59 -23.82 21.11
N VAL A 267 -23.19 -23.13 20.04
CA VAL A 267 -23.60 -21.72 19.77
C VAL A 267 -25.11 -21.57 19.76
N VAL A 268 -25.84 -22.50 19.12
CA VAL A 268 -27.31 -22.46 19.10
C VAL A 268 -27.88 -22.64 20.52
N THR A 269 -27.28 -23.52 21.32
CA THR A 269 -27.74 -23.82 22.70
C THR A 269 -27.51 -22.62 23.63
N GLU A 270 -26.38 -21.96 23.51
CA GLU A 270 -26.06 -20.73 24.25
C GLU A 270 -27.07 -19.61 23.89
N ASN A 271 -27.32 -19.39 22.60
CA ASN A 271 -28.30 -18.39 22.16
C ASN A 271 -29.74 -18.71 22.60
N ARG A 272 -30.15 -20.00 22.64
CA ARG A 272 -31.44 -20.42 23.22
C ARG A 272 -31.52 -20.08 24.70
N SER A 273 -30.44 -20.30 25.43
CA SER A 273 -30.39 -20.05 26.88
C SER A 273 -30.43 -18.54 27.17
N ALA A 274 -29.77 -17.73 26.36
CA ALA A 274 -29.75 -16.27 26.49
C ALA A 274 -31.10 -15.62 26.08
N HIS A 275 -31.87 -16.27 25.19
CA HIS A 275 -33.13 -15.77 24.64
C HIS A 275 -34.25 -16.80 24.78
N PRO A 276 -34.69 -17.12 26.02
CA PRO A 276 -35.68 -18.20 26.26
C PRO A 276 -37.03 -17.95 25.59
N ASP A 277 -37.38 -16.71 25.32
CA ASP A 277 -38.62 -16.30 24.66
C ASP A 277 -38.57 -16.40 23.12
N ARG A 278 -37.41 -16.78 22.57
CA ARG A 278 -37.20 -16.88 21.11
C ARG A 278 -37.07 -18.31 20.67
N MET A 279 -37.80 -18.70 19.63
CA MET A 279 -37.68 -20.03 19.03
C MET A 279 -36.52 -20.09 18.05
N ILE A 280 -35.52 -20.92 18.29
CA ILE A 280 -34.42 -21.18 17.38
C ILE A 280 -34.48 -22.66 16.95
N GLN A 281 -34.60 -22.92 15.65
CA GLN A 281 -34.56 -24.26 15.06
C GLN A 281 -33.23 -24.46 14.35
N ALA A 282 -32.53 -25.53 14.65
CA ALA A 282 -31.26 -25.84 14.00
C ALA A 282 -31.31 -27.23 13.37
N GLN A 283 -30.74 -27.34 12.18
CA GLN A 283 -30.60 -28.58 11.42
C GLN A 283 -29.22 -28.61 10.80
N PHE A 284 -28.43 -29.64 11.14
CA PHE A 284 -27.08 -29.84 10.65
C PHE A 284 -27.02 -31.18 9.92
N ASP A 285 -26.95 -31.13 8.58
CA ASP A 285 -27.03 -32.31 7.71
C ASP A 285 -25.68 -32.52 6.98
N PHE A 286 -24.66 -32.93 7.72
CA PHE A 286 -23.37 -33.32 7.17
C PHE A 286 -22.63 -34.26 8.11
N ASP A 287 -22.00 -35.29 7.53
CA ASP A 287 -21.21 -36.32 8.24
C ASP A 287 -19.74 -36.33 7.79
N THR A 288 -19.33 -35.32 6.99
CA THR A 288 -17.98 -35.24 6.43
C THR A 288 -17.15 -34.21 7.19
N ALA A 289 -15.85 -34.49 7.34
CA ALA A 289 -14.92 -33.51 7.88
C ALA A 289 -14.93 -32.24 7.01
N VAL A 290 -14.98 -31.09 7.66
CA VAL A 290 -14.95 -29.79 7.02
C VAL A 290 -13.62 -29.11 7.36
N VAL A 291 -12.88 -28.69 6.34
CA VAL A 291 -11.62 -27.94 6.55
C VAL A 291 -11.94 -26.48 6.87
N CYS A 292 -11.84 -26.14 8.14
CA CYS A 292 -12.21 -24.79 8.61
C CYS A 292 -11.46 -24.42 9.90
N ASP A 293 -11.67 -23.19 10.34
CA ASP A 293 -11.42 -22.74 11.72
C ASP A 293 -12.76 -22.75 12.47
N CYS A 294 -12.99 -23.78 13.29
CA CYS A 294 -14.27 -23.96 13.99
C CYS A 294 -14.65 -22.75 14.84
N SER A 295 -13.69 -22.17 15.57
CA SER A 295 -13.97 -21.04 16.46
C SER A 295 -14.42 -19.80 15.66
N ARG A 296 -13.87 -19.60 14.48
CA ARG A 296 -14.28 -18.53 13.57
C ARG A 296 -15.63 -18.80 12.91
N LEU A 297 -15.94 -20.04 12.56
CA LEU A 297 -17.27 -20.38 12.06
C LEU A 297 -18.36 -20.27 13.16
N ALA A 298 -18.02 -20.64 14.40
CA ALA A 298 -18.87 -20.39 15.56
C ALA A 298 -19.16 -18.90 15.74
N GLN A 299 -18.15 -18.04 15.67
CA GLN A 299 -18.27 -16.58 15.72
C GLN A 299 -19.13 -16.03 14.55
N LEU A 300 -18.96 -16.57 13.33
CA LEU A 300 -19.78 -16.20 12.19
C LEU A 300 -21.25 -16.53 12.46
N LEU A 301 -21.54 -17.73 12.92
CA LEU A 301 -22.90 -18.17 13.27
C LEU A 301 -23.50 -17.28 14.36
N ASP A 302 -22.74 -17.00 15.42
CA ASP A 302 -23.22 -16.15 16.53
C ASP A 302 -23.58 -14.74 16.05
N ASN A 303 -22.74 -14.12 15.22
CA ASN A 303 -23.03 -12.82 14.60
C ASN A 303 -24.30 -12.82 13.75
N LEU A 304 -24.55 -13.91 13.00
CA LEU A 304 -25.77 -14.04 12.20
C LEU A 304 -26.99 -14.30 13.08
N LEU A 305 -26.87 -15.12 14.13
CA LEU A 305 -27.93 -15.36 15.11
C LEU A 305 -28.31 -14.11 15.89
N ALA A 306 -27.32 -13.37 16.39
CA ALA A 306 -27.54 -12.10 17.10
C ALA A 306 -28.31 -11.11 16.21
N ASN A 307 -27.97 -11.02 14.92
CA ASN A 307 -28.69 -10.19 13.96
C ASN A 307 -30.14 -10.69 13.74
N ALA A 308 -30.34 -11.99 13.57
CA ALA A 308 -31.66 -12.59 13.34
C ALA A 308 -32.60 -12.47 14.56
N LEU A 309 -32.04 -12.64 15.77
CA LEU A 309 -32.78 -12.49 17.03
C LEU A 309 -33.19 -11.05 17.30
N ARG A 310 -32.35 -10.10 16.89
CA ARG A 310 -32.59 -8.66 17.07
C ARG A 310 -33.62 -8.11 16.11
N HIS A 311 -33.52 -8.46 14.82
CA HIS A 311 -34.31 -7.84 13.74
C HIS A 311 -35.46 -8.73 13.25
N GLY A 312 -35.43 -10.01 13.60
CA GLY A 312 -36.48 -10.95 13.21
C GLY A 312 -37.75 -10.79 14.02
N ALA A 313 -38.90 -11.14 13.41
CA ALA A 313 -40.18 -11.19 14.08
C ALA A 313 -40.16 -12.11 15.30
N THR A 314 -40.71 -11.67 16.43
CA THR A 314 -40.65 -12.40 17.71
C THR A 314 -41.55 -13.65 17.75
N ASP A 315 -42.55 -13.68 16.93
CA ASP A 315 -43.55 -14.74 16.78
C ASP A 315 -43.16 -15.84 15.77
N GLN A 316 -42.02 -15.66 15.09
CA GLN A 316 -41.51 -16.61 14.09
C GLN A 316 -40.17 -17.21 14.52
N PRO A 317 -39.89 -18.49 14.17
CA PRO A 317 -38.64 -19.11 14.51
C PRO A 317 -37.49 -18.55 13.68
N VAL A 318 -36.33 -18.44 14.33
CA VAL A 318 -35.06 -18.32 13.64
C VAL A 318 -34.59 -19.72 13.23
N ARG A 319 -34.28 -19.92 11.94
CA ARG A 319 -33.87 -21.22 11.42
C ARG A 319 -32.36 -21.17 11.05
N VAL A 320 -31.63 -22.13 11.57
CA VAL A 320 -30.22 -22.35 11.24
C VAL A 320 -30.11 -23.67 10.47
N VAL A 321 -29.51 -23.64 9.31
CA VAL A 321 -29.26 -24.85 8.52
C VAL A 321 -27.79 -24.88 8.10
N ALA A 322 -27.12 -26.01 8.35
CA ALA A 322 -25.80 -26.26 7.78
C ALA A 322 -25.82 -27.59 7.04
N ARG A 323 -25.17 -27.64 5.86
CA ARG A 323 -25.13 -28.83 5.00
C ARG A 323 -23.88 -28.83 4.13
N CYS A 324 -23.44 -30.03 3.76
CA CYS A 324 -22.43 -30.23 2.74
C CYS A 324 -23.12 -30.76 1.47
N GLU A 325 -23.08 -30.02 0.38
CA GLU A 325 -23.70 -30.42 -0.88
C GLU A 325 -22.84 -29.97 -2.06
N GLY A 326 -22.66 -30.84 -3.07
CA GLY A 326 -21.97 -30.48 -4.31
C GLY A 326 -20.49 -30.08 -4.15
N GLY A 327 -19.80 -30.54 -3.08
CA GLY A 327 -18.41 -30.17 -2.80
C GLY A 327 -18.26 -28.80 -2.12
N GLY A 328 -19.32 -28.25 -1.55
CA GLY A 328 -19.36 -27.02 -0.77
C GLY A 328 -20.01 -27.22 0.59
N PHE A 329 -19.59 -26.40 1.56
CA PHE A 329 -20.27 -26.28 2.87
C PHE A 329 -21.14 -25.01 2.83
N GLU A 330 -22.41 -25.15 3.20
CA GLU A 330 -23.37 -24.07 3.34
C GLU A 330 -23.80 -23.94 4.79
N LEU A 331 -23.76 -22.73 5.33
CA LEU A 331 -24.37 -22.36 6.60
C LEU A 331 -25.32 -21.20 6.37
N SER A 332 -26.59 -21.37 6.73
CA SER A 332 -27.59 -20.31 6.56
C SER A 332 -28.36 -20.03 7.85
N VAL A 333 -28.68 -18.76 8.07
CA VAL A 333 -29.53 -18.27 9.16
C VAL A 333 -30.68 -17.49 8.53
N HIS A 334 -31.90 -17.90 8.87
CA HIS A 334 -33.14 -17.31 8.33
C HIS A 334 -34.03 -16.82 9.47
N ASN A 335 -34.60 -15.64 9.32
CA ASN A 335 -35.62 -15.10 10.22
C ASN A 335 -36.76 -14.46 9.42
N GLY A 336 -37.99 -14.56 9.95
CA GLY A 336 -39.12 -13.75 9.48
C GLY A 336 -39.01 -12.30 9.96
N GLY A 337 -39.80 -11.42 9.40
CA GLY A 337 -39.86 -10.01 9.78
C GLY A 337 -39.82 -9.06 8.56
N PRO A 338 -39.74 -7.75 8.78
CA PRO A 338 -39.81 -6.78 7.69
C PRO A 338 -38.62 -6.94 6.74
N ALA A 339 -38.86 -6.72 5.44
CA ALA A 339 -37.80 -6.78 4.44
C ALA A 339 -36.78 -5.67 4.61
N ILE A 340 -35.50 -6.00 4.38
CA ILE A 340 -34.43 -5.03 4.33
C ILE A 340 -34.52 -4.26 3.00
N THR A 341 -34.55 -2.93 3.07
CA THR A 341 -34.63 -2.09 1.87
C THR A 341 -33.35 -2.22 1.01
N VAL A 342 -33.49 -2.04 -0.32
CA VAL A 342 -32.40 -2.18 -1.29
C VAL A 342 -31.21 -1.29 -0.92
N ASP A 343 -31.44 -0.07 -0.46
CA ASP A 343 -30.39 0.87 -0.04
C ASP A 343 -29.59 0.37 1.17
N LYS A 344 -30.26 -0.35 2.09
CA LYS A 344 -29.61 -0.95 3.26
C LYS A 344 -28.87 -2.22 2.90
N LEU A 345 -29.37 -3.04 1.97
CA LEU A 345 -28.72 -4.27 1.52
C LEU A 345 -27.30 -4.01 1.01
N GLY A 346 -27.10 -2.95 0.23
CA GLY A 346 -25.78 -2.59 -0.32
C GLY A 346 -24.74 -2.16 0.72
N ARG A 347 -25.17 -1.84 1.95
CA ARG A 347 -24.29 -1.38 3.04
C ARG A 347 -24.25 -2.31 4.25
N LEU A 348 -24.98 -3.42 4.20
CA LEU A 348 -25.23 -4.29 5.34
C LEU A 348 -23.94 -4.88 5.93
N PHE A 349 -22.97 -5.19 5.07
CA PHE A 349 -21.65 -5.72 5.44
C PHE A 349 -20.59 -4.63 5.64
N GLN A 350 -20.97 -3.34 5.61
CA GLN A 350 -20.04 -2.26 5.93
C GLN A 350 -19.95 -2.08 7.45
N PRO A 351 -18.78 -1.73 7.98
CA PRO A 351 -18.64 -1.49 9.42
C PRO A 351 -19.48 -0.28 9.85
N PHE A 352 -19.95 -0.31 11.09
CA PHE A 352 -20.75 0.74 11.72
C PHE A 352 -22.09 1.03 11.01
N SER A 353 -22.65 0.06 10.30
CA SER A 353 -23.87 0.21 9.52
C SER A 353 -25.10 0.59 10.35
N HIS A 354 -25.10 0.36 11.67
CA HIS A 354 -26.20 0.73 12.58
C HIS A 354 -26.16 2.20 13.05
N THR A 355 -25.02 2.88 13.01
CA THR A 355 -24.90 4.27 13.46
C THR A 355 -25.57 5.29 12.53
N LEU A 356 -26.08 4.82 11.39
CA LEU A 356 -26.81 5.64 10.40
C LEU A 356 -28.34 5.54 10.53
N SER A 357 -28.86 4.83 11.54
CA SER A 357 -30.30 4.77 11.84
C SER A 357 -30.61 5.59 13.10
N ASP A 358 -31.76 6.28 13.09
CA ASP A 358 -32.21 7.19 14.16
C ASP A 358 -32.52 6.51 15.52
N GLU A 359 -32.39 5.19 15.63
CA GLU A 359 -32.59 4.46 16.89
C GLU A 359 -31.25 4.00 17.47
N PRO A 360 -30.97 4.32 18.74
CA PRO A 360 -29.79 3.85 19.44
C PRO A 360 -29.86 2.34 19.64
N ALA A 361 -29.11 1.60 18.83
CA ALA A 361 -29.02 0.16 18.93
C ALA A 361 -27.79 -0.25 19.77
N PRO A 362 -27.89 -1.21 20.71
CA PRO A 362 -26.74 -1.71 21.44
C PRO A 362 -25.80 -2.48 20.49
N GLY A 363 -24.48 -2.20 20.57
CA GLY A 363 -23.44 -2.79 19.73
C GLY A 363 -22.83 -1.80 18.72
N LEU A 364 -21.62 -2.09 18.25
CA LEU A 364 -20.88 -1.23 17.33
C LEU A 364 -21.29 -1.36 15.85
N GLY A 365 -22.18 -2.29 15.51
CA GLY A 365 -22.53 -2.57 14.11
C GLY A 365 -21.40 -3.21 13.31
N LEU A 366 -20.57 -4.01 13.98
CA LEU A 366 -19.41 -4.71 13.40
C LEU A 366 -19.69 -6.18 13.08
N GLY A 367 -20.69 -6.83 13.71
CA GLY A 367 -20.91 -8.27 13.63
C GLY A 367 -21.06 -8.80 12.20
N LEU A 368 -21.90 -8.18 11.35
CA LEU A 368 -22.05 -8.59 9.95
C LEU A 368 -20.80 -8.32 9.10
N PHE A 369 -20.05 -7.26 9.39
CA PHE A 369 -18.76 -7.02 8.78
C PHE A 369 -17.76 -8.12 9.15
N ILE A 370 -17.66 -8.48 10.43
CA ILE A 370 -16.80 -9.56 10.94
C ILE A 370 -17.20 -10.89 10.31
N ALA A 371 -18.49 -11.21 10.26
CA ALA A 371 -18.98 -12.41 9.59
C ALA A 371 -18.57 -12.48 8.11
N ALA A 372 -18.63 -11.35 7.39
CA ALA A 372 -18.17 -11.27 6.00
C ALA A 372 -16.67 -11.44 5.85
N GLU A 373 -15.87 -10.89 6.77
CA GLU A 373 -14.41 -11.06 6.76
C GLU A 373 -14.00 -12.50 7.13
N ILE A 374 -14.70 -13.15 8.07
CA ILE A 374 -14.51 -14.58 8.38
C ILE A 374 -14.85 -15.44 7.15
N ALA A 375 -15.94 -15.13 6.46
CA ALA A 375 -16.29 -15.84 5.23
C ALA A 375 -15.21 -15.74 4.16
N LYS A 376 -14.67 -14.55 3.92
CA LYS A 376 -13.55 -14.33 2.98
C LYS A 376 -12.29 -15.09 3.40
N ALA A 377 -11.97 -15.10 4.70
CA ALA A 377 -10.79 -15.80 5.22
C ALA A 377 -10.88 -17.32 5.00
N HIS A 378 -12.09 -17.88 4.95
CA HIS A 378 -12.37 -19.27 4.57
C HIS A 378 -12.51 -19.47 3.05
N LEU A 379 -12.09 -18.53 2.22
CA LEU A 379 -12.25 -18.56 0.76
C LEU A 379 -13.72 -18.70 0.32
N GLY A 380 -14.65 -18.32 1.19
CA GLY A 380 -16.07 -18.39 1.00
C GLY A 380 -16.73 -17.05 0.69
N THR A 381 -18.04 -17.06 0.59
CA THR A 381 -18.87 -15.87 0.36
C THR A 381 -20.03 -15.84 1.35
N LEU A 382 -20.36 -14.64 1.85
CA LEU A 382 -21.56 -14.39 2.66
C LEU A 382 -22.51 -13.53 1.84
N THR A 383 -23.73 -14.05 1.64
CA THR A 383 -24.78 -13.38 0.87
C THR A 383 -26.03 -13.17 1.73
N VAL A 384 -26.89 -12.27 1.31
CA VAL A 384 -28.19 -12.00 1.96
C VAL A 384 -29.30 -11.90 0.93
N THR A 385 -30.44 -12.51 1.24
CA THR A 385 -31.72 -12.31 0.53
C THR A 385 -32.74 -11.84 1.53
N SER A 386 -33.58 -10.88 1.13
CA SER A 386 -34.64 -10.35 2.01
C SER A 386 -35.85 -9.94 1.21
N SER A 387 -37.04 -10.42 1.62
CA SER A 387 -38.34 -10.06 1.04
C SER A 387 -39.40 -10.06 2.12
N GLU A 388 -40.54 -9.38 1.87
CA GLU A 388 -41.69 -9.38 2.80
C GLU A 388 -42.33 -10.77 2.94
N ALA A 389 -42.27 -11.58 1.88
CA ALA A 389 -42.90 -12.90 1.85
C ALA A 389 -42.07 -13.98 2.55
N GLU A 390 -40.75 -13.90 2.39
CA GLU A 390 -39.83 -14.95 2.85
C GLU A 390 -38.95 -14.52 4.06
N GLY A 391 -39.04 -13.24 4.48
CA GLY A 391 -38.16 -12.72 5.53
C GLY A 391 -36.72 -12.49 5.05
N THR A 392 -35.75 -12.60 5.95
CA THR A 392 -34.33 -12.39 5.67
C THR A 392 -33.54 -13.67 5.87
N ARG A 393 -32.71 -14.00 4.89
CA ARG A 393 -31.79 -15.15 4.93
C ARG A 393 -30.36 -14.70 4.64
N PHE A 394 -29.45 -15.00 5.55
CA PHE A 394 -28.02 -14.93 5.33
C PHE A 394 -27.50 -16.31 4.96
N THR A 395 -26.65 -16.41 3.96
CA THR A 395 -26.09 -17.67 3.50
C THR A 395 -24.58 -17.54 3.33
N PHE A 396 -23.84 -18.32 4.08
CA PHE A 396 -22.39 -18.51 3.93
C PHE A 396 -22.14 -19.77 3.11
N LEU A 397 -21.28 -19.65 2.10
CA LEU A 397 -20.85 -20.73 1.22
C LEU A 397 -19.33 -20.77 1.16
N MET A 398 -18.72 -21.93 1.37
CA MET A 398 -17.30 -22.15 1.14
C MET A 398 -17.07 -23.48 0.43
N PRO A 399 -15.96 -23.65 -0.34
CA PRO A 399 -15.58 -24.93 -0.89
C PRO A 399 -15.19 -25.90 0.24
N VAL A 400 -15.59 -27.15 0.14
CA VAL A 400 -15.06 -28.24 0.96
C VAL A 400 -13.90 -28.84 0.17
N ALA A 401 -12.67 -28.71 0.70
CA ALA A 401 -11.46 -29.26 0.07
C ALA A 401 -11.36 -30.77 0.29
#